data_1b091ddd36e2544ad5ffc418ae2a5ffc
#
_entry.id   1b091ddd36e2544ad5ffc418ae2a5ffc
#
_cell.length_a   1.000
_cell.length_b   1.000
_cell.length_c   1.000
_cell.angle_alpha   90.00
_cell.angle_beta   90.00
_cell.angle_gamma   90.00
#
_symmetry.space_group_name_H-M   'P 1'
#
loop_
_entity.id
_entity.type
_entity.pdbx_description
1 polymer ?
#
loop_
_entity_poly.entity_id
_entity_poly.type
_entity_poly.pdbx_seq_one_letter_code
_entity_poly.pdbx_strand_id
1 'polypeptide(L)'
;MSRSPVALTRSLFDRIFPSGALLLSFLSFVYFIAGIVRNRVFANTFGPGPELDAYNAAFRIPEIALDVLVAAGLTAPFVPIYTALRHDDEHAANDFGRTVLTAAVLVMVVAVIVILFAAPWLSTTIGAGFDQATRDLYIDLLRINCFAQILFAASICIGEVLVANRRFLFYALAPILYTAGIVAGTVLGAERFGIVATAWGAVGGAVLHLGVRTLGILGTSFRPRPGFGFRTPAFREFIRLMLPRMISHPIEPLTFTFFTALATTIAVGGVSTVNFALDYQVVPVSLIGISFSLAVFPTLSTAYADADRMAFRDVLGRNVVTIGILTTLAGIALFIGAPILVEVLLGGGEFGPEDVAITATIVAAFAVSVPFDSLAYPLSRGLYATHDTIRQVGASFAGFGVVLASSTLLAPSLGLVSIPIGYALGMIVKDVLLAVFLVRRVQAIGRATPPPSLVATT
;
A
#
# COMPACT_ATOMS: atom_id res chain seq x y z
N MET A 1 -34.03 -33.46 -19.31
CA MET A 1 -32.63 -33.72 -18.91
C MET A 1 -32.38 -33.02 -17.56
N SER A 2 -32.51 -33.75 -16.44
CA SER A 2 -32.30 -33.24 -15.11
C SER A 2 -30.79 -33.04 -14.88
N ARG A 3 -30.36 -31.80 -14.72
CA ARG A 3 -28.97 -31.52 -14.29
C ARG A 3 -28.80 -32.07 -12.87
N SER A 4 -27.78 -32.88 -12.65
CA SER A 4 -27.51 -33.47 -11.33
C SER A 4 -27.33 -32.36 -10.27
N PRO A 5 -27.76 -32.57 -9.00
CA PRO A 5 -27.62 -31.58 -7.91
C PRO A 5 -26.18 -31.11 -7.71
N VAL A 6 -25.19 -31.96 -7.99
CA VAL A 6 -23.75 -31.67 -7.94
C VAL A 6 -23.33 -30.66 -9.02
N ALA A 7 -23.96 -30.69 -10.20
CA ALA A 7 -23.70 -29.72 -11.27
C ALA A 7 -24.29 -28.34 -10.97
N LEU A 8 -25.43 -28.29 -10.26
CA LEU A 8 -26.07 -27.06 -9.83
C LEU A 8 -25.28 -26.37 -8.69
N THR A 9 -24.84 -27.14 -7.70
CA THR A 9 -24.02 -26.61 -6.59
C THR A 9 -22.67 -26.10 -7.09
N ARG A 10 -22.03 -26.81 -8.04
CA ARG A 10 -20.78 -26.38 -8.65
C ARG A 10 -20.95 -25.09 -9.46
N SER A 11 -22.05 -24.96 -10.23
CA SER A 11 -22.33 -23.74 -11.00
C SER A 11 -22.72 -22.54 -10.11
N LEU A 12 -23.36 -22.77 -8.96
CA LEU A 12 -23.64 -21.73 -7.96
C LEU A 12 -22.36 -21.31 -7.24
N PHE A 13 -21.52 -22.26 -6.84
CA PHE A 13 -20.23 -22.01 -6.20
C PHE A 13 -19.31 -21.20 -7.11
N ASP A 14 -19.18 -21.57 -8.41
CA ASP A 14 -18.38 -20.87 -9.41
C ASP A 14 -18.95 -19.47 -9.74
N ARG A 15 -20.25 -19.24 -9.54
CA ARG A 15 -20.86 -17.90 -9.66
C ARG A 15 -20.62 -17.02 -8.43
N ILE A 16 -20.64 -17.59 -7.24
CA ILE A 16 -20.44 -16.87 -5.97
C ILE A 16 -18.94 -16.64 -5.73
N PHE A 17 -18.09 -17.62 -6.07
CA PHE A 17 -16.66 -17.58 -5.90
C PHE A 17 -15.93 -17.87 -7.22
N PRO A 18 -15.70 -16.85 -8.07
CA PRO A 18 -14.86 -17.03 -9.24
C PRO A 18 -13.51 -17.62 -8.84
N SER A 19 -13.09 -18.69 -9.50
CA SER A 19 -11.84 -19.40 -9.18
C SER A 19 -10.61 -18.50 -9.07
N GLY A 20 -10.57 -17.43 -9.84
CA GLY A 20 -9.54 -16.38 -9.75
C GLY A 20 -9.56 -15.58 -8.45
N ALA A 21 -10.75 -15.26 -7.91
CA ALA A 21 -10.86 -14.51 -6.66
C ALA A 21 -10.42 -15.35 -5.45
N LEU A 22 -10.82 -16.63 -5.40
CA LEU A 22 -10.35 -17.55 -4.35
C LEU A 22 -8.84 -17.74 -4.37
N LEU A 23 -8.26 -17.90 -5.55
CA LEU A 23 -6.82 -18.00 -5.72
C LEU A 23 -6.10 -16.73 -5.23
N LEU A 24 -6.58 -15.56 -5.63
CA LEU A 24 -6.02 -14.28 -5.17
C LEU A 24 -6.12 -14.12 -3.65
N SER A 25 -7.28 -14.44 -3.05
CA SER A 25 -7.46 -14.36 -1.60
C SER A 25 -6.54 -15.32 -0.85
N PHE A 26 -6.40 -16.56 -1.33
CA PHE A 26 -5.49 -17.54 -0.74
C PHE A 26 -4.03 -17.10 -0.83
N LEU A 27 -3.57 -16.65 -1.99
CA LEU A 27 -2.19 -16.17 -2.16
C LEU A 27 -1.93 -14.86 -1.40
N SER A 28 -2.93 -13.99 -1.23
CA SER A 28 -2.82 -12.82 -0.36
C SER A 28 -2.64 -13.22 1.11
N PHE A 29 -3.34 -14.26 1.56
CA PHE A 29 -3.14 -14.82 2.89
C PHE A 29 -1.74 -15.42 3.07
N VAL A 30 -1.24 -16.18 2.08
CA VAL A 30 0.13 -16.71 2.08
C VAL A 30 1.17 -15.59 2.11
N TYR A 31 0.95 -14.51 1.33
CA TYR A 31 1.81 -13.32 1.37
C TYR A 31 1.83 -12.66 2.75
N PHE A 32 0.69 -12.58 3.42
CA PHE A 32 0.60 -12.05 4.78
C PHE A 32 1.42 -12.90 5.77
N ILE A 33 1.29 -14.23 5.70
CA ILE A 33 2.12 -15.15 6.51
C ILE A 33 3.61 -14.97 6.20
N ALA A 34 3.98 -14.83 4.93
CA ALA A 34 5.37 -14.57 4.55
C ALA A 34 5.90 -13.26 5.16
N GLY A 35 5.06 -12.22 5.27
CA GLY A 35 5.38 -10.97 5.97
C GLY A 35 5.66 -11.17 7.46
N ILE A 36 4.83 -11.97 8.14
CA ILE A 36 5.05 -12.33 9.56
C ILE A 36 6.38 -13.08 9.73
N VAL A 37 6.65 -14.06 8.86
CA VAL A 37 7.91 -14.81 8.88
C VAL A 37 9.11 -13.89 8.66
N ARG A 38 9.04 -12.97 7.69
CA ARG A 38 10.08 -11.95 7.45
C ARG A 38 10.34 -11.12 8.70
N ASN A 39 9.29 -10.60 9.33
CA ASN A 39 9.43 -9.77 10.52
C ASN A 39 10.03 -10.54 11.70
N ARG A 40 9.64 -11.80 11.89
CA ARG A 40 10.26 -12.67 12.89
C ARG A 40 11.75 -12.90 12.59
N VAL A 41 12.11 -13.16 11.34
CA VAL A 41 13.52 -13.34 10.94
C VAL A 41 14.30 -12.04 11.19
N PHE A 42 13.76 -10.88 10.86
CA PHE A 42 14.40 -9.59 11.13
C PHE A 42 14.60 -9.35 12.63
N ALA A 43 13.54 -9.57 13.41
CA ALA A 43 13.57 -9.39 14.86
C ALA A 43 14.62 -10.31 15.50
N ASN A 44 14.62 -11.59 15.16
CA ASN A 44 15.55 -12.56 15.75
C ASN A 44 17.00 -12.42 15.28
N THR A 45 17.24 -11.87 14.08
CA THR A 45 18.59 -11.75 13.51
C THR A 45 19.26 -10.42 13.86
N PHE A 46 18.51 -9.32 13.87
CA PHE A 46 19.07 -7.98 14.03
C PHE A 46 18.53 -7.25 15.28
N GLY A 47 17.34 -7.60 15.76
CA GLY A 47 16.65 -6.83 16.78
C GLY A 47 16.33 -5.40 16.34
N PRO A 48 15.71 -4.57 17.19
CA PRO A 48 15.59 -3.14 16.98
C PRO A 48 16.94 -2.46 17.24
N GLY A 49 17.62 -2.07 16.17
CA GLY A 49 18.95 -1.52 16.25
C GLY A 49 19.32 -0.66 15.03
N PRO A 50 20.53 -0.06 15.03
CA PRO A 50 20.94 0.88 14.00
C PRO A 50 20.96 0.25 12.61
N GLU A 51 21.32 -1.02 12.49
CA GLU A 51 21.34 -1.71 11.19
C GLU A 51 19.94 -1.85 10.58
N LEU A 52 18.98 -2.34 11.37
CA LEU A 52 17.60 -2.53 10.89
C LEU A 52 16.89 -1.19 10.71
N ASP A 53 17.22 -0.17 11.50
CA ASP A 53 16.74 1.20 11.32
C ASP A 53 17.23 1.80 9.99
N ALA A 54 18.53 1.67 9.70
CA ALA A 54 19.11 2.11 8.43
C ALA A 54 18.46 1.38 7.23
N TYR A 55 18.25 0.07 7.35
CA TYR A 55 17.59 -0.74 6.32
C TYR A 55 16.17 -0.24 6.06
N ASN A 56 15.34 -0.15 7.09
CA ASN A 56 13.95 0.30 6.96
C ASN A 56 13.86 1.74 6.42
N ALA A 57 14.73 2.63 6.87
CA ALA A 57 14.78 4.01 6.38
C ALA A 57 15.21 4.09 4.92
N ALA A 58 16.18 3.28 4.48
CA ALA A 58 16.71 3.27 3.12
C ALA A 58 15.68 2.83 2.06
N PHE A 59 14.66 2.08 2.45
CA PHE A 59 13.58 1.66 1.55
C PHE A 59 12.56 2.77 1.27
N ARG A 60 12.36 3.73 2.20
CA ARG A 60 11.24 4.68 2.14
C ARG A 60 11.19 5.52 0.86
N ILE A 61 12.25 6.21 0.52
CA ILE A 61 12.24 7.13 -0.64
C ILE A 61 12.15 6.39 -1.98
N PRO A 62 12.94 5.31 -2.21
CA PRO A 62 12.80 4.51 -3.43
C PRO A 62 11.41 3.87 -3.60
N GLU A 63 10.79 3.39 -2.50
CA GLU A 63 9.42 2.84 -2.52
C GLU A 63 8.38 3.92 -2.86
N ILE A 64 8.47 5.10 -2.24
CA ILE A 64 7.58 6.22 -2.60
C ILE A 64 7.70 6.60 -4.06
N ALA A 65 8.93 6.67 -4.57
CA ALA A 65 9.14 6.98 -5.98
C ALA A 65 8.46 5.93 -6.88
N LEU A 66 8.61 4.64 -6.59
CA LEU A 66 7.93 3.57 -7.32
C LEU A 66 6.41 3.67 -7.19
N ASP A 67 5.91 3.84 -5.98
CA ASP A 67 4.48 3.87 -5.70
C ASP A 67 3.80 5.06 -6.39
N VAL A 68 4.33 6.27 -6.22
CA VAL A 68 3.76 7.48 -6.80
C VAL A 68 3.93 7.55 -8.31
N LEU A 69 5.14 7.25 -8.82
CA LEU A 69 5.45 7.44 -10.24
C LEU A 69 4.97 6.29 -11.13
N VAL A 70 4.82 5.09 -10.56
CA VAL A 70 4.47 3.89 -11.34
C VAL A 70 3.18 3.26 -10.84
N ALA A 71 3.14 2.77 -9.59
CA ALA A 71 2.06 1.91 -9.11
C ALA A 71 0.71 2.63 -9.00
N ALA A 72 0.66 3.79 -8.34
CA ALA A 72 -0.58 4.52 -8.08
C ALA A 72 -1.37 4.93 -9.34
N GLY A 73 -0.63 5.26 -10.40
CA GLY A 73 -1.24 5.74 -11.64
C GLY A 73 -1.52 4.65 -12.66
N LEU A 74 -0.81 3.52 -12.61
CA LEU A 74 -0.75 2.57 -13.71
C LEU A 74 -1.95 1.61 -13.73
N THR A 75 -2.28 1.02 -12.60
CA THR A 75 -3.24 -0.11 -12.51
C THR A 75 -4.61 0.21 -13.09
N ALA A 76 -5.15 1.38 -12.79
CA ALA A 76 -6.54 1.66 -13.13
C ALA A 76 -6.78 2.00 -14.62
N PRO A 77 -5.96 2.81 -15.31
CA PRO A 77 -6.16 3.09 -16.72
C PRO A 77 -5.58 2.02 -17.66
N PHE A 78 -4.54 1.26 -17.21
CA PHE A 78 -3.84 0.32 -18.07
C PHE A 78 -4.76 -0.81 -18.57
N VAL A 79 -5.39 -1.54 -17.65
CA VAL A 79 -6.17 -2.73 -17.99
C VAL A 79 -7.35 -2.41 -18.91
N PRO A 80 -8.18 -1.38 -18.67
CA PRO A 80 -9.25 -1.01 -19.61
C PRO A 80 -8.74 -0.65 -21.00
N ILE A 81 -7.72 0.21 -21.11
CA ILE A 81 -7.18 0.65 -22.41
C ILE A 81 -6.55 -0.55 -23.14
N TYR A 82 -5.74 -1.35 -22.46
CA TYR A 82 -5.11 -2.55 -23.05
C TYR A 82 -6.16 -3.55 -23.56
N THR A 83 -7.23 -3.77 -22.79
CA THR A 83 -8.27 -4.73 -23.12
C THR A 83 -9.13 -4.22 -24.29
N ALA A 84 -9.46 -2.93 -24.33
CA ALA A 84 -10.17 -2.31 -25.45
C ALA A 84 -9.35 -2.42 -26.75
N LEU A 85 -8.08 -2.02 -26.71
CA LEU A 85 -7.19 -2.15 -27.87
C LEU A 85 -7.08 -3.60 -28.35
N ARG A 86 -6.96 -4.56 -27.44
CA ARG A 86 -6.82 -5.98 -27.78
C ARG A 86 -8.05 -6.56 -28.45
N HIS A 87 -9.24 -6.01 -28.19
CA HIS A 87 -10.46 -6.43 -28.86
C HIS A 87 -10.41 -6.09 -30.35
N ASP A 88 -9.82 -4.95 -30.73
CA ASP A 88 -9.79 -4.46 -32.10
C ASP A 88 -8.49 -4.86 -32.82
N ASP A 89 -7.36 -4.71 -32.16
CA ASP A 89 -6.01 -5.01 -32.68
C ASP A 89 -5.06 -5.44 -31.56
N GLU A 90 -4.69 -6.72 -31.55
CA GLU A 90 -3.76 -7.28 -30.58
C GLU A 90 -2.34 -6.68 -30.69
N HIS A 91 -1.92 -6.26 -31.89
CA HIS A 91 -0.63 -5.60 -32.08
C HIS A 91 -0.61 -4.22 -31.43
N ALA A 92 -1.68 -3.43 -31.63
CA ALA A 92 -1.83 -2.12 -31.00
C ALA A 92 -1.84 -2.22 -29.47
N ALA A 93 -2.53 -3.21 -28.90
CA ALA A 93 -2.51 -3.48 -27.45
C ALA A 93 -1.09 -3.79 -26.93
N ASN A 94 -0.38 -4.67 -27.64
CA ASN A 94 0.98 -5.05 -27.27
C ASN A 94 1.95 -3.86 -27.38
N ASP A 95 1.83 -3.03 -28.40
CA ASP A 95 2.67 -1.84 -28.57
C ASP A 95 2.36 -0.76 -27.51
N PHE A 96 1.09 -0.61 -27.13
CA PHE A 96 0.71 0.21 -25.97
C PHE A 96 1.36 -0.33 -24.68
N GLY A 97 1.23 -1.62 -24.39
CA GLY A 97 1.83 -2.23 -23.20
C GLY A 97 3.35 -2.09 -23.16
N ARG A 98 4.04 -2.25 -24.31
CA ARG A 98 5.50 -2.03 -24.43
C ARG A 98 5.88 -0.58 -24.18
N THR A 99 5.07 0.36 -24.71
CA THR A 99 5.31 1.79 -24.51
C THR A 99 5.17 2.18 -23.04
N VAL A 100 4.14 1.68 -22.35
CA VAL A 100 3.96 1.91 -20.92
C VAL A 100 5.08 1.28 -20.10
N LEU A 101 5.50 0.05 -20.42
CA LEU A 101 6.65 -0.60 -19.79
C LEU A 101 7.93 0.24 -19.93
N THR A 102 8.21 0.71 -21.15
CA THR A 102 9.39 1.55 -21.41
C THR A 102 9.32 2.87 -20.66
N ALA A 103 8.15 3.53 -20.64
CA ALA A 103 7.94 4.78 -19.91
C ALA A 103 8.17 4.59 -18.40
N ALA A 104 7.59 3.55 -17.80
CA ALA A 104 7.72 3.28 -16.37
C ALA A 104 9.18 2.99 -15.98
N VAL A 105 9.89 2.17 -16.75
CA VAL A 105 11.30 1.88 -16.50
C VAL A 105 12.15 3.14 -16.66
N LEU A 106 11.96 3.95 -17.71
CA LEU A 106 12.70 5.19 -17.91
C LEU A 106 12.46 6.20 -16.79
N VAL A 107 11.20 6.40 -16.39
CA VAL A 107 10.85 7.30 -15.29
C VAL A 107 11.50 6.82 -13.99
N MET A 108 11.48 5.50 -13.73
CA MET A 108 12.10 4.95 -12.53
C MET A 108 13.63 5.05 -12.57
N VAL A 109 14.27 4.84 -13.71
CA VAL A 109 15.72 5.05 -13.87
C VAL A 109 16.09 6.50 -13.57
N VAL A 110 15.33 7.47 -14.11
CA VAL A 110 15.55 8.89 -13.82
C VAL A 110 15.36 9.18 -12.32
N ALA A 111 14.29 8.66 -11.73
CA ALA A 111 14.04 8.82 -10.29
C ALA A 111 15.17 8.23 -9.44
N VAL A 112 15.64 7.03 -9.78
CA VAL A 112 16.80 6.39 -9.11
C VAL A 112 18.06 7.23 -9.24
N ILE A 113 18.36 7.75 -10.41
CA ILE A 113 19.52 8.64 -10.60
C ILE A 113 19.41 9.87 -9.67
N VAL A 114 18.24 10.51 -9.62
CA VAL A 114 18.00 11.65 -8.72
C VAL A 114 18.17 11.25 -7.25
N ILE A 115 17.62 10.10 -6.85
CA ILE A 115 17.73 9.58 -5.47
C ILE A 115 19.20 9.30 -5.11
N LEU A 116 19.97 8.69 -6.02
CA LEU A 116 21.38 8.40 -5.79
C LEU A 116 22.22 9.68 -5.59
N PHE A 117 21.96 10.74 -6.37
CA PHE A 117 22.59 12.04 -6.17
C PHE A 117 22.14 12.72 -4.87
N ALA A 118 20.86 12.55 -4.49
CA ALA A 118 20.29 13.11 -3.26
C ALA A 118 20.64 12.28 -2.00
N ALA A 119 21.24 11.08 -2.13
CA ALA A 119 21.46 10.16 -1.01
C ALA A 119 22.18 10.79 0.19
N PRO A 120 23.25 11.61 0.04
CA PRO A 120 23.88 12.27 1.19
C PRO A 120 22.94 13.25 1.89
N TRP A 121 22.12 13.99 1.16
CA TRP A 121 21.12 14.90 1.73
C TRP A 121 19.96 14.12 2.40
N LEU A 122 19.51 13.05 1.78
CA LEU A 122 18.47 12.18 2.34
C LEU A 122 18.93 11.53 3.64
N SER A 123 20.19 11.13 3.77
CA SER A 123 20.73 10.55 4.99
C SER A 123 20.72 11.53 6.17
N THR A 124 20.85 12.83 5.93
CA THR A 124 20.76 13.87 6.95
C THR A 124 19.35 14.31 7.26
N THR A 125 18.42 14.12 6.34
CA THR A 125 17.02 14.55 6.51
C THR A 125 16.16 13.43 7.11
N ILE A 126 16.24 12.21 6.56
CA ILE A 126 15.48 11.04 7.04
C ILE A 126 16.21 10.38 8.18
N GLY A 127 17.52 10.25 8.11
CA GLY A 127 18.39 9.75 9.17
C GLY A 127 18.95 10.85 10.06
N ALA A 128 18.16 11.86 10.42
CA ALA A 128 18.65 13.01 11.19
C ALA A 128 19.24 12.62 12.55
N GLY A 129 18.67 11.58 13.20
CA GLY A 129 19.16 11.05 14.47
C GLY A 129 20.23 9.98 14.32
N PHE A 130 20.58 9.53 13.13
CA PHE A 130 21.63 8.52 12.93
C PHE A 130 23.02 9.08 13.19
N ASP A 131 23.88 8.27 13.77
CA ASP A 131 25.32 8.54 13.81
C ASP A 131 25.95 8.40 12.41
N GLN A 132 27.24 8.73 12.29
CA GLN A 132 27.90 8.72 10.99
C GLN A 132 27.94 7.32 10.37
N ALA A 133 28.23 6.29 11.17
CA ALA A 133 28.32 4.91 10.70
C ALA A 133 26.94 4.41 10.16
N THR A 134 25.87 4.70 10.87
CA THR A 134 24.49 4.36 10.46
C THR A 134 24.05 5.15 9.21
N ARG A 135 24.50 6.42 9.07
CA ARG A 135 24.23 7.19 7.84
C ARG A 135 24.96 6.64 6.62
N ASP A 136 26.22 6.24 6.79
CA ASP A 136 26.98 5.62 5.69
C ASP A 136 26.33 4.29 5.28
N LEU A 137 25.93 3.48 6.26
CA LEU A 137 25.16 2.25 6.00
C LEU A 137 23.83 2.53 5.30
N TYR A 138 23.07 3.54 5.75
CA TYR A 138 21.84 3.97 5.09
C TYR A 138 22.05 4.29 3.61
N ILE A 139 23.12 5.04 3.27
CA ILE A 139 23.44 5.41 1.90
C ILE A 139 23.73 4.16 1.06
N ASP A 140 24.49 3.22 1.59
CA ASP A 140 24.82 1.98 0.87
C ASP A 140 23.59 1.09 0.67
N LEU A 141 22.75 0.94 1.68
CA LEU A 141 21.49 0.19 1.59
C LEU A 141 20.50 0.86 0.62
N LEU A 142 20.42 2.19 0.62
CA LEU A 142 19.60 2.96 -0.32
C LEU A 142 20.07 2.73 -1.77
N ARG A 143 21.37 2.73 -2.02
CA ARG A 143 21.94 2.42 -3.33
C ARG A 143 21.56 1.02 -3.80
N ILE A 144 21.69 0.02 -2.95
CA ILE A 144 21.31 -1.37 -3.25
C ILE A 144 19.81 -1.46 -3.55
N ASN A 145 18.96 -0.83 -2.73
CA ASN A 145 17.50 -0.88 -2.92
C ASN A 145 17.04 -0.21 -4.22
N CYS A 146 17.72 0.82 -4.68
CA CYS A 146 17.42 1.47 -5.96
C CYS A 146 17.44 0.50 -7.15
N PHE A 147 18.29 -0.54 -7.14
CA PHE A 147 18.28 -1.59 -8.17
C PHE A 147 16.97 -2.39 -8.15
N ALA A 148 16.47 -2.74 -6.95
CA ALA A 148 15.20 -3.45 -6.81
C ALA A 148 14.03 -2.65 -7.39
N GLN A 149 14.01 -1.34 -7.20
CA GLN A 149 12.91 -0.49 -7.67
C GLN A 149 12.82 -0.39 -9.20
N ILE A 150 13.94 -0.43 -9.90
CA ILE A 150 13.94 -0.49 -11.38
C ILE A 150 13.32 -1.82 -11.85
N LEU A 151 13.66 -2.93 -11.19
CA LEU A 151 13.07 -4.24 -11.49
C LEU A 151 11.56 -4.26 -11.18
N PHE A 152 11.13 -3.63 -10.10
CA PHE A 152 9.72 -3.50 -9.76
C PHE A 152 8.94 -2.67 -10.78
N ALA A 153 9.48 -1.58 -11.29
CA ALA A 153 8.82 -0.79 -12.32
C ALA A 153 8.47 -1.63 -13.56
N ALA A 154 9.42 -2.44 -14.02
CA ALA A 154 9.16 -3.39 -15.10
C ALA A 154 8.14 -4.47 -14.70
N SER A 155 8.29 -5.01 -13.50
CA SER A 155 7.46 -6.08 -13.00
C SER A 155 6.00 -5.67 -12.81
N ILE A 156 5.74 -4.46 -12.30
CA ILE A 156 4.37 -3.93 -12.12
C ILE A 156 3.68 -3.83 -13.47
N CYS A 157 4.34 -3.27 -14.49
CA CYS A 157 3.78 -3.18 -15.83
C CYS A 157 3.45 -4.55 -16.45
N ILE A 158 4.34 -5.54 -16.30
CA ILE A 158 4.07 -6.91 -16.74
C ILE A 158 2.92 -7.52 -15.92
N GLY A 159 2.81 -7.17 -14.65
CA GLY A 159 1.69 -7.57 -13.79
C GLY A 159 0.33 -7.14 -14.33
N GLU A 160 0.21 -5.91 -14.83
CA GLU A 160 -1.05 -5.44 -15.43
C GLU A 160 -1.40 -6.19 -16.72
N VAL A 161 -0.39 -6.58 -17.51
CA VAL A 161 -0.61 -7.46 -18.67
C VAL A 161 -1.13 -8.83 -18.22
N LEU A 162 -0.62 -9.39 -17.11
CA LEU A 162 -1.12 -10.64 -16.53
C LEU A 162 -2.57 -10.51 -16.07
N VAL A 163 -2.93 -9.40 -15.41
CA VAL A 163 -4.31 -9.11 -14.98
C VAL A 163 -5.23 -9.04 -16.19
N ALA A 164 -4.85 -8.30 -17.23
CA ALA A 164 -5.61 -8.19 -18.49
C ALA A 164 -5.79 -9.55 -19.20
N ASN A 165 -4.84 -10.49 -19.02
CA ASN A 165 -4.90 -11.85 -19.54
C ASN A 165 -5.47 -12.87 -18.52
N ARG A 166 -5.99 -12.44 -17.37
CA ARG A 166 -6.55 -13.28 -16.29
C ARG A 166 -5.57 -14.34 -15.74
N ARG A 167 -4.27 -14.05 -15.79
CA ARG A 167 -3.21 -14.95 -15.28
C ARG A 167 -2.86 -14.61 -13.83
N PHE A 168 -3.85 -14.70 -12.95
CA PHE A 168 -3.78 -14.23 -11.57
C PHE A 168 -2.76 -14.98 -10.69
N LEU A 169 -2.46 -16.25 -10.99
CA LEU A 169 -1.47 -17.03 -10.24
C LEU A 169 -0.09 -16.36 -10.26
N PHE A 170 0.42 -16.03 -11.44
CA PHE A 170 1.74 -15.43 -11.61
C PHE A 170 1.78 -13.99 -11.06
N TYR A 171 0.66 -13.29 -11.12
CA TYR A 171 0.50 -11.97 -10.53
C TYR A 171 0.63 -12.00 -9.01
N ALA A 172 -0.10 -12.90 -8.34
CA ALA A 172 -0.17 -12.98 -6.88
C ALA A 172 1.00 -13.73 -6.24
N LEU A 173 1.71 -14.59 -6.98
CA LEU A 173 2.89 -15.31 -6.48
C LEU A 173 4.11 -14.40 -6.38
N ALA A 174 4.18 -13.35 -7.18
CA ALA A 174 5.33 -12.47 -7.26
C ALA A 174 5.72 -11.82 -5.92
N PRO A 175 4.81 -11.19 -5.14
CA PRO A 175 5.15 -10.61 -3.84
C PRO A 175 5.65 -11.64 -2.81
N ILE A 176 5.14 -12.89 -2.88
CA ILE A 176 5.59 -13.98 -2.01
C ILE A 176 7.05 -14.32 -2.30
N LEU A 177 7.43 -14.43 -3.57
CA LEU A 177 8.81 -14.69 -3.99
C LEU A 177 9.76 -13.54 -3.65
N TYR A 178 9.28 -12.31 -3.69
CA TYR A 178 10.03 -11.16 -3.21
C TYR A 178 10.38 -11.30 -1.73
N THR A 179 9.37 -11.56 -0.90
CA THR A 179 9.56 -11.75 0.54
C THR A 179 10.46 -12.95 0.83
N ALA A 180 10.30 -14.05 0.09
CA ALA A 180 11.17 -15.23 0.21
C ALA A 180 12.63 -14.89 -0.11
N GLY A 181 12.89 -14.04 -1.11
CA GLY A 181 14.24 -13.56 -1.43
C GLY A 181 14.88 -12.77 -0.29
N ILE A 182 14.12 -11.89 0.36
CA ILE A 182 14.57 -11.14 1.54
C ILE A 182 14.92 -12.10 2.68
N VAL A 183 14.00 -13.02 3.03
CA VAL A 183 14.21 -14.01 4.09
C VAL A 183 15.42 -14.89 3.78
N ALA A 184 15.55 -15.37 2.55
CA ALA A 184 16.70 -16.19 2.15
C ALA A 184 18.01 -15.42 2.25
N GLY A 185 18.06 -14.16 1.79
CA GLY A 185 19.24 -13.30 1.93
C GLY A 185 19.64 -13.08 3.38
N THR A 186 18.66 -12.86 4.26
CA THR A 186 18.91 -12.72 5.70
C THR A 186 19.43 -14.00 6.31
N VAL A 187 18.72 -15.12 6.16
CA VAL A 187 19.06 -16.40 6.80
C VAL A 187 20.41 -16.95 6.32
N LEU A 188 20.71 -16.80 5.03
CA LEU A 188 21.92 -17.37 4.44
C LEU A 188 23.14 -16.45 4.51
N GLY A 189 22.95 -15.15 4.68
CA GLY A 189 24.03 -14.20 4.53
C GLY A 189 24.27 -13.26 5.71
N ALA A 190 23.33 -13.12 6.67
CA ALA A 190 23.44 -12.14 7.73
C ALA A 190 24.64 -12.38 8.65
N GLU A 191 24.98 -13.63 8.98
CA GLU A 191 26.16 -13.95 9.82
C GLU A 191 27.48 -13.45 9.20
N ARG A 192 27.57 -13.40 7.88
CA ARG A 192 28.81 -13.03 7.19
C ARG A 192 28.85 -11.58 6.69
N PHE A 193 27.71 -11.05 6.29
CA PHE A 193 27.60 -9.75 5.62
C PHE A 193 26.65 -8.78 6.34
N GLY A 194 26.13 -9.14 7.51
CA GLY A 194 25.17 -8.30 8.26
C GLY A 194 23.92 -7.99 7.44
N ILE A 195 23.35 -6.84 7.68
CA ILE A 195 22.11 -6.35 7.04
C ILE A 195 22.25 -6.14 5.51
N VAL A 196 23.48 -5.99 5.00
CA VAL A 196 23.74 -5.85 3.55
C VAL A 196 23.31 -7.10 2.78
N ALA A 197 23.45 -8.30 3.38
CA ALA A 197 22.94 -9.54 2.81
C ALA A 197 21.42 -9.52 2.63
N THR A 198 20.70 -8.94 3.57
CA THR A 198 19.25 -8.73 3.50
C THR A 198 18.88 -7.80 2.35
N ALA A 199 19.61 -6.72 2.15
CA ALA A 199 19.39 -5.79 1.04
C ALA A 199 19.63 -6.45 -0.33
N TRP A 200 20.67 -7.24 -0.47
CA TRP A 200 20.88 -8.04 -1.69
C TRP A 200 19.86 -9.16 -1.83
N GLY A 201 19.36 -9.71 -0.73
CA GLY A 201 18.21 -10.62 -0.70
C GLY A 201 16.95 -9.97 -1.28
N ALA A 202 16.72 -8.69 -0.97
CA ALA A 202 15.63 -7.91 -1.54
C ALA A 202 15.79 -7.71 -3.07
N VAL A 203 17.00 -7.43 -3.55
CA VAL A 203 17.30 -7.38 -4.99
C VAL A 203 17.07 -8.76 -5.65
N GLY A 204 17.55 -9.83 -5.05
CA GLY A 204 17.30 -11.20 -5.51
C GLY A 204 15.81 -11.52 -5.55
N GLY A 205 15.08 -11.13 -4.51
CA GLY A 205 13.62 -11.21 -4.47
C GLY A 205 12.92 -10.40 -5.56
N ALA A 206 13.40 -9.20 -5.88
CA ALA A 206 12.89 -8.40 -6.99
C ALA A 206 13.14 -9.05 -8.36
N VAL A 207 14.29 -9.73 -8.53
CA VAL A 207 14.56 -10.56 -9.71
C VAL A 207 13.58 -11.72 -9.81
N LEU A 208 13.31 -12.42 -8.71
CA LEU A 208 12.32 -13.52 -8.66
C LEU A 208 10.91 -13.00 -8.95
N HIS A 209 10.55 -11.82 -8.39
CA HIS A 209 9.27 -11.15 -8.62
C HIS A 209 9.07 -10.80 -10.10
N LEU A 210 10.06 -10.22 -10.75
CA LEU A 210 10.03 -9.94 -12.19
C LEU A 210 10.05 -11.23 -13.01
N GLY A 211 10.87 -12.21 -12.61
CA GLY A 211 11.03 -13.49 -13.26
C GLY A 211 9.72 -14.28 -13.35
N VAL A 212 9.01 -14.43 -12.23
CA VAL A 212 7.74 -15.16 -12.21
C VAL A 212 6.66 -14.48 -13.05
N ARG A 213 6.61 -13.13 -13.04
CA ARG A 213 5.69 -12.39 -13.91
C ARG A 213 6.05 -12.52 -15.39
N THR A 214 7.33 -12.51 -15.71
CA THR A 214 7.82 -12.77 -17.08
C THR A 214 7.51 -14.19 -17.54
N LEU A 215 7.67 -15.18 -16.66
CA LEU A 215 7.20 -16.55 -16.94
C LEU A 215 5.69 -16.60 -17.17
N GLY A 216 4.94 -15.82 -16.41
CA GLY A 216 3.48 -15.74 -16.53
C GLY A 216 2.98 -15.22 -17.88
N ILE A 217 3.73 -14.40 -18.59
CA ILE A 217 3.35 -13.93 -19.94
C ILE A 217 3.76 -14.90 -21.06
N LEU A 218 4.50 -15.98 -20.77
CA LEU A 218 4.77 -17.02 -21.76
C LEU A 218 3.44 -17.65 -22.21
N GLY A 219 3.29 -17.82 -23.50
CA GLY A 219 2.02 -18.30 -24.10
C GLY A 219 0.93 -17.22 -24.28
N THR A 220 1.22 -15.95 -23.97
CA THR A 220 0.45 -14.79 -24.48
C THR A 220 1.15 -14.23 -25.72
N SER A 221 0.49 -13.31 -26.41
CA SER A 221 1.09 -12.59 -27.54
C SER A 221 2.08 -11.51 -27.11
N PHE A 222 1.97 -11.06 -25.85
CA PHE A 222 2.83 -10.00 -25.32
C PHE A 222 4.28 -10.47 -25.20
N ARG A 223 5.20 -9.67 -25.75
CA ARG A 223 6.65 -9.85 -25.59
C ARG A 223 7.23 -8.56 -25.04
N PRO A 224 7.91 -8.59 -23.87
CA PRO A 224 8.53 -7.41 -23.30
C PRO A 224 9.69 -6.97 -24.19
N ARG A 225 9.52 -5.84 -24.82
CA ARG A 225 10.50 -5.16 -25.67
C ARG A 225 10.32 -3.65 -25.49
N PRO A 226 11.36 -2.84 -25.74
CA PRO A 226 11.20 -1.40 -25.77
C PRO A 226 10.11 -0.99 -26.77
N GLY A 227 9.22 -0.10 -26.32
CA GLY A 227 8.16 0.50 -27.12
C GLY A 227 8.27 2.03 -27.07
N PHE A 228 8.09 2.69 -28.19
CA PHE A 228 8.26 4.14 -28.32
C PHE A 228 7.02 4.86 -28.83
N GLY A 229 5.85 4.27 -28.66
CA GLY A 229 4.56 4.82 -29.04
C GLY A 229 4.04 5.98 -28.17
N PHE A 230 4.94 6.83 -27.63
CA PHE A 230 4.59 7.93 -26.70
C PHE A 230 3.63 8.98 -27.29
N ARG A 231 3.46 9.01 -28.61
CA ARG A 231 2.58 9.95 -29.30
C ARG A 231 1.22 9.34 -29.68
N THR A 232 1.00 8.06 -29.43
CA THR A 232 -0.28 7.40 -29.75
C THR A 232 -1.42 7.96 -28.93
N PRO A 233 -2.66 7.98 -29.45
CA PRO A 233 -3.83 8.44 -28.69
C PRO A 233 -4.02 7.66 -27.38
N ALA A 234 -3.86 6.33 -27.41
CA ALA A 234 -3.99 5.45 -26.27
C ALA A 234 -2.97 5.80 -25.14
N PHE A 235 -1.71 6.09 -25.50
CA PHE A 235 -0.71 6.48 -24.51
C PHE A 235 -1.01 7.87 -23.92
N ARG A 236 -1.47 8.83 -24.74
CA ARG A 236 -1.87 10.15 -24.22
C ARG A 236 -3.08 10.06 -23.29
N GLU A 237 -4.06 9.26 -23.63
CA GLU A 237 -5.21 8.98 -22.75
C GLU A 237 -4.76 8.34 -21.43
N PHE A 238 -3.88 7.34 -21.49
CA PHE A 238 -3.28 6.71 -20.32
C PHE A 238 -2.63 7.75 -19.41
N ILE A 239 -1.74 8.61 -19.91
CA ILE A 239 -1.08 9.67 -19.13
C ILE A 239 -2.10 10.64 -18.54
N ARG A 240 -3.11 11.06 -19.31
CA ARG A 240 -4.16 11.96 -18.83
C ARG A 240 -4.93 11.38 -17.64
N LEU A 241 -5.19 10.07 -17.64
CA LEU A 241 -5.89 9.38 -16.55
C LEU A 241 -4.97 9.08 -15.35
N MET A 242 -3.68 8.91 -15.60
CA MET A 242 -2.67 8.58 -14.59
C MET A 242 -2.28 9.78 -13.72
N LEU A 243 -1.99 10.95 -14.35
CA LEU A 243 -1.45 12.13 -13.66
C LEU A 243 -2.26 12.61 -12.45
N PRO A 244 -3.60 12.73 -12.50
CA PRO A 244 -4.37 13.19 -11.32
C PRO A 244 -4.25 12.25 -10.12
N ARG A 245 -4.05 10.94 -10.37
CA ARG A 245 -3.90 9.93 -9.31
C ARG A 245 -2.55 10.01 -8.64
N MET A 246 -1.50 10.27 -9.40
CA MET A 246 -0.15 10.48 -8.85
C MET A 246 -0.11 11.66 -7.87
N ILE A 247 -0.91 12.69 -8.08
CA ILE A 247 -0.95 13.88 -7.21
C ILE A 247 -1.73 13.61 -5.91
N SER A 248 -2.75 12.75 -5.95
CA SER A 248 -3.62 12.49 -4.79
C SER A 248 -3.08 11.40 -3.84
N HIS A 249 -2.10 10.60 -4.25
CA HIS A 249 -1.64 9.41 -3.54
C HIS A 249 -0.54 9.61 -2.48
N PRO A 250 0.30 10.66 -2.50
CA PRO A 250 1.52 10.72 -1.70
C PRO A 250 1.34 10.90 -0.18
N ILE A 251 0.17 11.28 0.31
CA ILE A 251 -0.02 11.70 1.72
C ILE A 251 0.30 10.57 2.69
N GLU A 252 -0.16 9.36 2.43
CA GLU A 252 0.08 8.19 3.29
C GLU A 252 1.57 7.78 3.29
N PRO A 253 2.22 7.58 2.13
CA PRO A 253 3.66 7.35 2.08
C PRO A 253 4.51 8.44 2.75
N LEU A 254 4.12 9.71 2.61
CA LEU A 254 4.80 10.83 3.29
C LEU A 254 4.62 10.78 4.80
N THR A 255 3.45 10.34 5.29
CA THR A 255 3.22 10.15 6.72
C THR A 255 4.18 9.10 7.30
N PHE A 256 4.34 7.97 6.64
CA PHE A 256 5.27 6.92 7.08
C PHE A 256 6.75 7.33 6.96
N THR A 257 7.08 8.15 5.96
CA THR A 257 8.43 8.74 5.87
C THR A 257 8.71 9.69 7.02
N PHE A 258 7.74 10.51 7.39
CA PHE A 258 7.84 11.38 8.55
C PHE A 258 7.99 10.57 9.86
N PHE A 259 7.24 9.47 10.03
CA PHE A 259 7.44 8.58 11.18
C PHE A 259 8.85 8.03 11.25
N THR A 260 9.38 7.59 10.09
CA THR A 260 10.76 7.11 10.00
C THR A 260 11.74 8.21 10.42
N ALA A 261 11.64 9.41 9.85
CA ALA A 261 12.53 10.53 10.18
C ALA A 261 12.42 10.94 11.65
N LEU A 262 11.20 11.02 12.21
CA LEU A 262 11.01 11.37 13.61
C LEU A 262 11.55 10.28 14.54
N ALA A 263 11.31 9.00 14.25
CA ALA A 263 11.75 7.88 15.07
C ALA A 263 13.28 7.83 15.19
N THR A 264 14.02 8.17 14.12
CA THR A 264 15.50 8.23 14.18
C THR A 264 16.00 9.23 15.23
N THR A 265 15.26 10.33 15.44
CA THR A 265 15.66 11.39 16.38
C THR A 265 15.30 11.08 17.83
N ILE A 266 14.44 10.08 18.06
CA ILE A 266 13.93 9.75 19.41
C ILE A 266 14.74 8.63 20.04
N ALA A 267 14.97 7.52 19.32
CA ALA A 267 15.67 6.37 19.89
C ALA A 267 16.35 5.54 18.80
N VAL A 268 17.46 4.91 19.14
CA VAL A 268 18.08 3.83 18.36
C VAL A 268 17.13 2.63 18.39
N GLY A 269 16.92 1.96 17.25
CA GLY A 269 15.91 0.91 17.12
C GLY A 269 14.47 1.44 16.96
N GLY A 270 14.29 2.78 17.00
CA GLY A 270 12.98 3.41 16.95
C GLY A 270 12.25 3.22 15.63
N VAL A 271 12.98 3.26 14.52
CA VAL A 271 12.38 3.03 13.18
C VAL A 271 11.86 1.61 13.06
N SER A 272 12.65 0.63 13.49
CA SER A 272 12.30 -0.79 13.44
C SER A 272 11.09 -1.10 14.34
N THR A 273 11.10 -0.57 15.56
CA THR A 273 10.00 -0.72 16.52
C THR A 273 8.68 -0.16 15.97
N VAL A 274 8.71 1.06 15.40
CA VAL A 274 7.52 1.68 14.79
C VAL A 274 7.04 0.89 13.57
N ASN A 275 7.95 0.38 12.73
CA ASN A 275 7.57 -0.42 11.57
C ASN A 275 6.91 -1.76 11.98
N PHE A 276 7.47 -2.48 12.95
CA PHE A 276 6.84 -3.68 13.49
C PHE A 276 5.44 -3.40 14.04
N ALA A 277 5.27 -2.29 14.75
CA ALA A 277 3.98 -1.93 15.31
C ALA A 277 2.95 -1.57 14.22
N LEU A 278 3.36 -0.84 13.19
CA LEU A 278 2.50 -0.50 12.04
C LEU A 278 2.06 -1.74 11.27
N ASP A 279 2.92 -2.74 11.09
CA ASP A 279 2.58 -3.98 10.40
C ASP A 279 1.43 -4.74 11.11
N TYR A 280 1.30 -4.63 12.44
CA TYR A 280 0.18 -5.21 13.17
C TYR A 280 -1.06 -4.32 13.16
N GLN A 281 -0.89 -3.00 13.24
CA GLN A 281 -1.99 -2.03 13.19
C GLN A 281 -2.75 -2.08 11.85
N VAL A 282 -2.03 -2.25 10.74
CA VAL A 282 -2.63 -2.27 9.39
C VAL A 282 -3.54 -3.48 9.16
N VAL A 283 -3.39 -4.57 9.92
CA VAL A 283 -4.15 -5.81 9.72
C VAL A 283 -5.65 -5.60 9.89
N PRO A 284 -6.16 -5.16 11.04
CA PRO A 284 -7.59 -4.91 11.21
C PRO A 284 -8.11 -3.80 10.30
N VAL A 285 -7.30 -2.79 9.99
CA VAL A 285 -7.66 -1.72 9.05
C VAL A 285 -7.91 -2.28 7.65
N SER A 286 -7.01 -3.13 7.15
CA SER A 286 -7.13 -3.72 5.81
C SER A 286 -8.30 -4.70 5.73
N LEU A 287 -8.41 -5.60 6.72
CA LEU A 287 -9.42 -6.66 6.71
C LEU A 287 -10.85 -6.12 6.89
N ILE A 288 -11.01 -5.08 7.70
CA ILE A 288 -12.34 -4.54 8.02
C ILE A 288 -12.54 -3.19 7.29
N GLY A 289 -11.72 -2.18 7.58
CA GLY A 289 -11.90 -0.83 7.08
C GLY A 289 -11.92 -0.76 5.56
N ILE A 290 -10.85 -1.22 4.92
CA ILE A 290 -10.71 -1.18 3.46
C ILE A 290 -11.71 -2.10 2.78
N SER A 291 -11.82 -3.36 3.23
CA SER A 291 -12.64 -4.38 2.57
C SER A 291 -14.13 -4.06 2.60
N PHE A 292 -14.69 -3.73 3.77
CA PHE A 292 -16.11 -3.39 3.91
C PHE A 292 -16.45 -2.09 3.18
N SER A 293 -15.57 -1.10 3.23
CA SER A 293 -15.73 0.15 2.53
C SER A 293 -15.71 -0.04 1.00
N LEU A 294 -14.85 -0.95 0.47
CA LEU A 294 -14.78 -1.27 -0.94
C LEU A 294 -16.06 -1.96 -1.45
N ALA A 295 -16.58 -2.89 -0.66
CA ALA A 295 -17.79 -3.63 -1.02
C ALA A 295 -19.05 -2.74 -1.17
N VAL A 296 -19.13 -1.66 -0.39
CA VAL A 296 -20.30 -0.76 -0.35
C VAL A 296 -20.20 0.37 -1.40
N PHE A 297 -19.03 0.67 -1.92
CA PHE A 297 -18.79 1.80 -2.82
C PHE A 297 -19.67 1.80 -4.09
N PRO A 298 -19.89 0.67 -4.81
CA PRO A 298 -20.80 0.65 -5.97
C PRO A 298 -22.23 1.04 -5.59
N THR A 299 -22.74 0.53 -4.46
CA THR A 299 -24.10 0.84 -3.96
C THR A 299 -24.26 2.33 -3.62
N LEU A 300 -23.23 2.94 -3.01
CA LEU A 300 -23.22 4.38 -2.75
C LEU A 300 -23.25 5.20 -4.05
N SER A 301 -22.47 4.77 -5.06
CA SER A 301 -22.44 5.45 -6.36
C SER A 301 -23.78 5.36 -7.07
N THR A 302 -24.45 4.21 -7.03
CA THR A 302 -25.80 4.04 -7.60
C THR A 302 -26.82 4.91 -6.86
N ALA A 303 -26.86 4.88 -5.53
CA ALA A 303 -27.78 5.71 -4.75
C ALA A 303 -27.60 7.20 -5.01
N TYR A 304 -26.35 7.65 -5.25
CA TYR A 304 -26.07 9.03 -5.63
C TYR A 304 -26.58 9.34 -7.05
N ALA A 305 -26.36 8.45 -8.03
CA ALA A 305 -26.82 8.61 -9.40
C ALA A 305 -28.37 8.67 -9.50
N ASP A 306 -29.06 7.86 -8.68
CA ASP A 306 -30.52 7.81 -8.59
C ASP A 306 -31.10 8.98 -7.76
N ALA A 307 -30.25 9.89 -7.25
CA ALA A 307 -30.61 10.97 -6.33
C ALA A 307 -31.35 10.49 -5.06
N ASP A 308 -31.18 9.22 -4.68
CA ASP A 308 -31.80 8.61 -3.51
C ASP A 308 -30.96 8.91 -2.24
N ARG A 309 -31.28 10.04 -1.63
CA ARG A 309 -30.64 10.49 -0.38
C ARG A 309 -30.83 9.51 0.78
N MET A 310 -32.01 8.87 0.88
CA MET A 310 -32.30 7.97 1.99
C MET A 310 -31.47 6.70 1.87
N ALA A 311 -31.45 6.07 0.70
CA ALA A 311 -30.64 4.89 0.45
C ALA A 311 -29.14 5.20 0.66
N PHE A 312 -28.66 6.34 0.15
CA PHE A 312 -27.24 6.75 0.35
C PHE A 312 -26.88 6.85 1.83
N ARG A 313 -27.72 7.57 2.61
CA ARG A 313 -27.52 7.77 4.05
C ARG A 313 -27.54 6.45 4.81
N ASP A 314 -28.52 5.59 4.52
CA ASP A 314 -28.72 4.32 5.23
C ASP A 314 -27.56 3.34 4.96
N VAL A 315 -27.16 3.22 3.70
CA VAL A 315 -26.04 2.36 3.28
C VAL A 315 -24.74 2.84 3.92
N LEU A 316 -24.44 4.16 3.81
CA LEU A 316 -23.25 4.75 4.41
C LEU A 316 -23.26 4.62 5.93
N GLY A 317 -24.37 4.96 6.58
CA GLY A 317 -24.51 4.94 8.04
C GLY A 317 -24.30 3.53 8.60
N ARG A 318 -24.93 2.51 8.00
CA ARG A 318 -24.72 1.12 8.41
C ARG A 318 -23.27 0.70 8.24
N ASN A 319 -22.63 1.06 7.13
CA ASN A 319 -21.25 0.71 6.87
C ASN A 319 -20.29 1.36 7.88
N VAL A 320 -20.46 2.66 8.17
CA VAL A 320 -19.68 3.41 9.17
C VAL A 320 -19.84 2.80 10.56
N VAL A 321 -21.08 2.49 10.98
CA VAL A 321 -21.35 1.87 12.29
C VAL A 321 -20.74 0.47 12.37
N THR A 322 -20.90 -0.36 11.33
CA THR A 322 -20.35 -1.72 11.30
C THR A 322 -18.83 -1.70 11.38
N ILE A 323 -18.17 -0.88 10.54
CA ILE A 323 -16.72 -0.74 10.57
C ILE A 323 -16.28 -0.20 11.94
N GLY A 324 -16.92 0.85 12.45
CA GLY A 324 -16.58 1.45 13.74
C GLY A 324 -16.65 0.45 14.91
N ILE A 325 -17.70 -0.36 14.98
CA ILE A 325 -17.83 -1.39 16.02
C ILE A 325 -16.76 -2.46 15.87
N LEU A 326 -16.62 -3.05 14.67
CA LEU A 326 -15.69 -4.16 14.44
C LEU A 326 -14.25 -3.74 14.66
N THR A 327 -13.86 -2.54 14.18
CA THR A 327 -12.49 -2.05 14.32
C THR A 327 -12.18 -1.54 15.73
N THR A 328 -13.17 -1.04 16.46
CA THR A 328 -13.02 -0.75 17.90
C THR A 328 -12.78 -2.02 18.70
N LEU A 329 -13.55 -3.08 18.45
CA LEU A 329 -13.33 -4.38 19.09
C LEU A 329 -11.97 -4.97 18.73
N ALA A 330 -11.57 -4.89 17.46
CA ALA A 330 -10.25 -5.32 17.00
C ALA A 330 -9.13 -4.48 17.63
N GLY A 331 -9.30 -3.16 17.74
CA GLY A 331 -8.37 -2.26 18.43
C GLY A 331 -8.22 -2.60 19.91
N ILE A 332 -9.33 -2.86 20.62
CA ILE A 332 -9.29 -3.31 22.02
C ILE A 332 -8.55 -4.64 22.15
N ALA A 333 -8.85 -5.60 21.26
CA ALA A 333 -8.17 -6.91 21.26
C ALA A 333 -6.66 -6.75 20.99
N LEU A 334 -6.28 -5.89 20.04
CA LEU A 334 -4.88 -5.59 19.74
C LEU A 334 -4.21 -4.87 20.92
N PHE A 335 -4.87 -3.90 21.55
CA PHE A 335 -4.36 -3.18 22.73
C PHE A 335 -4.04 -4.12 23.89
N ILE A 336 -5.00 -4.98 24.25
CA ILE A 336 -4.83 -5.93 25.36
C ILE A 336 -3.87 -7.06 25.00
N GLY A 337 -3.95 -7.54 23.75
CA GLY A 337 -3.14 -8.66 23.25
C GLY A 337 -1.73 -8.29 22.82
N ALA A 338 -1.37 -7.01 22.74
CA ALA A 338 -0.09 -6.54 22.22
C ALA A 338 1.14 -7.24 22.86
N PRO A 339 1.24 -7.40 24.19
CA PRO A 339 2.39 -8.08 24.79
C PRO A 339 2.56 -9.52 24.31
N ILE A 340 1.48 -10.28 24.33
CA ILE A 340 1.48 -11.69 23.91
C ILE A 340 1.77 -11.80 22.41
N LEU A 341 1.15 -10.93 21.61
CA LEU A 341 1.31 -10.93 20.15
C LEU A 341 2.76 -10.61 19.76
N VAL A 342 3.36 -9.60 20.38
CA VAL A 342 4.75 -9.21 20.08
C VAL A 342 5.72 -10.29 20.55
N GLU A 343 5.54 -10.84 21.74
CA GLU A 343 6.40 -11.91 22.26
C GLU A 343 6.34 -13.17 21.38
N VAL A 344 5.14 -13.62 21.01
CA VAL A 344 4.95 -14.82 20.18
C VAL A 344 5.49 -14.64 18.77
N LEU A 345 5.26 -13.46 18.16
CA LEU A 345 5.62 -13.24 16.75
C LEU A 345 7.04 -12.72 16.55
N LEU A 346 7.60 -11.95 17.46
CA LEU A 346 8.92 -11.34 17.33
C LEU A 346 9.93 -11.84 18.34
N GLY A 347 9.52 -12.17 19.57
CA GLY A 347 10.41 -12.51 20.68
C GLY A 347 11.38 -13.65 20.38
N GLY A 348 12.63 -13.49 20.78
CA GLY A 348 13.74 -14.44 20.63
C GLY A 348 14.93 -13.87 19.84
N GLY A 349 16.07 -14.56 19.87
CA GLY A 349 17.31 -14.10 19.25
C GLY A 349 17.74 -12.73 19.77
N GLU A 350 17.99 -11.80 18.87
CA GLU A 350 18.37 -10.41 19.20
C GLU A 350 17.19 -9.54 19.68
N PHE A 351 15.95 -10.07 19.64
CA PHE A 351 14.75 -9.37 20.12
C PHE A 351 14.45 -9.78 21.57
N GLY A 352 15.04 -9.06 22.52
CA GLY A 352 14.96 -9.35 23.93
C GLY A 352 13.64 -8.96 24.62
N PRO A 353 13.49 -9.29 25.91
CA PRO A 353 12.26 -8.93 26.66
C PRO A 353 12.00 -7.42 26.76
N GLU A 354 13.04 -6.59 26.76
CA GLU A 354 12.93 -5.14 26.75
C GLU A 354 12.34 -4.65 25.42
N ASP A 355 12.82 -5.20 24.30
CA ASP A 355 12.31 -4.88 22.96
C ASP A 355 10.84 -5.31 22.80
N VAL A 356 10.49 -6.46 23.38
CA VAL A 356 9.09 -6.93 23.45
C VAL A 356 8.23 -5.91 24.20
N ALA A 357 8.67 -5.43 25.37
CA ALA A 357 7.90 -4.49 26.19
C ALA A 357 7.74 -3.14 25.48
N ILE A 358 8.80 -2.61 24.88
CA ILE A 358 8.76 -1.34 24.13
C ILE A 358 7.85 -1.48 22.90
N THR A 359 8.08 -2.51 22.08
CA THR A 359 7.29 -2.72 20.86
C THR A 359 5.82 -2.97 21.18
N ALA A 360 5.50 -3.75 22.21
CA ALA A 360 4.13 -3.98 22.66
C ALA A 360 3.43 -2.67 23.09
N THR A 361 4.16 -1.77 23.75
CA THR A 361 3.66 -0.44 24.12
C THR A 361 3.31 0.38 22.88
N ILE A 362 4.16 0.37 21.85
CA ILE A 362 3.91 1.08 20.60
C ILE A 362 2.74 0.45 19.82
N VAL A 363 2.65 -0.90 19.78
CA VAL A 363 1.48 -1.61 19.18
C VAL A 363 0.20 -1.23 19.89
N ALA A 364 0.18 -1.24 21.24
CA ALA A 364 -0.98 -0.84 22.02
C ALA A 364 -1.38 0.62 21.76
N ALA A 365 -0.40 1.53 21.65
CA ALA A 365 -0.67 2.92 21.31
C ALA A 365 -1.25 3.08 19.88
N PHE A 366 -0.72 2.34 18.89
CA PHE A 366 -1.30 2.32 17.53
C PHE A 366 -2.68 1.68 17.48
N ALA A 367 -3.01 0.73 18.36
CA ALA A 367 -4.32 0.10 18.42
C ALA A 367 -5.45 1.13 18.65
N VAL A 368 -5.16 2.25 19.31
CA VAL A 368 -6.09 3.37 19.51
C VAL A 368 -6.47 4.02 18.17
N SER A 369 -5.57 4.05 17.19
CA SER A 369 -5.82 4.66 15.87
C SER A 369 -6.66 3.77 14.96
N VAL A 370 -6.75 2.45 15.20
CA VAL A 370 -7.41 1.47 14.33
C VAL A 370 -8.83 1.84 13.92
N PRO A 371 -9.74 2.24 14.82
CA PRO A 371 -11.10 2.62 14.42
C PRO A 371 -11.11 3.89 13.57
N PHE A 372 -10.31 4.89 13.89
CA PHE A 372 -10.27 6.16 13.17
C PHE A 372 -9.66 5.98 11.78
N ASP A 373 -8.53 5.29 11.67
CA ASP A 373 -7.92 4.98 10.38
C ASP A 373 -8.90 4.18 9.49
N SER A 374 -9.63 3.22 10.07
CA SER A 374 -10.62 2.44 9.34
C SER A 374 -11.84 3.24 8.89
N LEU A 375 -12.30 4.20 9.68
CA LEU A 375 -13.45 5.06 9.35
C LEU A 375 -13.14 6.07 8.24
N ALA A 376 -11.88 6.46 8.08
CA ALA A 376 -11.47 7.32 6.98
C ALA A 376 -11.82 6.73 5.59
N TYR A 377 -11.84 5.40 5.43
CA TYR A 377 -12.13 4.75 4.15
C TYR A 377 -13.59 4.90 3.71
N PRO A 378 -14.62 4.53 4.49
CA PRO A 378 -16.02 4.72 4.08
C PRO A 378 -16.39 6.19 3.92
N LEU A 379 -15.86 7.09 4.76
CA LEU A 379 -16.09 8.53 4.65
C LEU A 379 -15.49 9.10 3.37
N SER A 380 -14.25 8.74 3.03
CA SER A 380 -13.62 9.15 1.77
C SER A 380 -14.38 8.63 0.55
N ARG A 381 -14.82 7.35 0.57
CA ARG A 381 -15.61 6.77 -0.52
C ARG A 381 -16.97 7.40 -0.68
N GLY A 382 -17.60 7.81 0.42
CA GLY A 382 -18.82 8.63 0.37
C GLY A 382 -18.61 9.93 -0.40
N LEU A 383 -17.50 10.63 -0.17
CA LEU A 383 -17.14 11.82 -0.93
C LEU A 383 -16.81 11.51 -2.40
N TYR A 384 -16.10 10.42 -2.67
CA TYR A 384 -15.84 9.99 -4.06
C TYR A 384 -17.12 9.64 -4.80
N ALA A 385 -18.07 8.96 -4.18
CA ALA A 385 -19.36 8.66 -4.77
C ALA A 385 -20.16 9.94 -5.11
N THR A 386 -19.95 11.04 -4.37
CA THR A 386 -20.54 12.36 -4.67
C THR A 386 -19.66 13.26 -5.55
N HIS A 387 -18.61 12.72 -6.17
CA HIS A 387 -17.62 13.43 -7.02
C HIS A 387 -16.89 14.59 -6.32
N ASP A 388 -16.74 14.56 -4.98
CA ASP A 388 -16.09 15.61 -4.19
C ASP A 388 -14.69 15.22 -3.73
N THR A 389 -13.78 15.02 -4.67
CA THR A 389 -12.40 14.61 -4.41
C THR A 389 -11.58 15.73 -3.73
N ILE A 390 -11.87 17.00 -4.04
CA ILE A 390 -11.09 18.15 -3.52
C ILE A 390 -11.21 18.25 -2.00
N ARG A 391 -12.43 18.10 -1.45
CA ARG A 391 -12.64 18.14 0.00
C ARG A 391 -12.02 16.95 0.70
N GLN A 392 -12.05 15.78 0.08
CA GLN A 392 -11.38 14.59 0.59
C GLN A 392 -9.86 14.80 0.70
N VAL A 393 -9.23 15.32 -0.36
CA VAL A 393 -7.79 15.65 -0.37
C VAL A 393 -7.47 16.70 0.69
N GLY A 394 -8.28 17.76 0.79
CA GLY A 394 -8.12 18.80 1.81
C GLY A 394 -8.18 18.26 3.24
N ALA A 395 -9.13 17.35 3.55
CA ALA A 395 -9.22 16.70 4.85
C ALA A 395 -7.97 15.82 5.13
N SER A 396 -7.43 15.13 4.12
CA SER A 396 -6.23 14.33 4.26
C SER A 396 -4.99 15.18 4.55
N PHE A 397 -4.83 16.32 3.88
CA PHE A 397 -3.74 17.27 4.20
C PHE A 397 -3.87 17.88 5.60
N ALA A 398 -5.10 18.24 6.02
CA ALA A 398 -5.32 18.74 7.37
C ALA A 398 -4.97 17.69 8.44
N GLY A 399 -5.42 16.43 8.23
CA GLY A 399 -5.06 15.31 9.10
C GLY A 399 -3.54 15.09 9.14
N PHE A 400 -2.88 15.10 8.00
CA PHE A 400 -1.41 14.98 7.91
C PHE A 400 -0.71 16.12 8.67
N GLY A 401 -1.15 17.36 8.52
CA GLY A 401 -0.60 18.50 9.28
C GLY A 401 -0.74 18.33 10.80
N VAL A 402 -1.85 17.75 11.27
CA VAL A 402 -2.04 17.42 12.70
C VAL A 402 -1.12 16.30 13.12
N VAL A 403 -0.95 15.24 12.29
CA VAL A 403 0.03 14.17 12.57
C VAL A 403 1.42 14.74 12.79
N LEU A 404 1.90 15.57 11.85
CA LEU A 404 3.23 16.18 11.97
C LEU A 404 3.37 17.02 13.25
N ALA A 405 2.43 17.93 13.47
CA ALA A 405 2.48 18.84 14.60
C ALA A 405 2.41 18.10 15.95
N SER A 406 1.40 17.22 16.12
CA SER A 406 1.21 16.52 17.39
C SER A 406 2.32 15.51 17.69
N SER A 407 2.77 14.72 16.71
CA SER A 407 3.88 13.78 16.94
C SER A 407 5.16 14.52 17.33
N THR A 408 5.50 15.62 16.65
CA THR A 408 6.70 16.41 16.96
C THR A 408 6.60 17.08 18.33
N LEU A 409 5.45 17.69 18.66
CA LEU A 409 5.24 18.38 19.92
C LEU A 409 5.24 17.42 21.13
N LEU A 410 4.73 16.20 20.95
CA LEU A 410 4.66 15.19 21.99
C LEU A 410 5.95 14.37 22.13
N ALA A 411 6.85 14.38 21.14
CA ALA A 411 8.06 13.58 21.13
C ALA A 411 8.96 13.80 22.38
N PRO A 412 9.20 15.04 22.88
CA PRO A 412 10.03 15.23 24.06
C PRO A 412 9.47 14.62 25.36
N SER A 413 8.14 14.47 25.46
CA SER A 413 7.48 13.95 26.66
C SER A 413 7.10 12.49 26.59
N LEU A 414 6.77 11.97 25.39
CA LEU A 414 6.23 10.64 25.17
C LEU A 414 7.17 9.71 24.40
N GLY A 415 8.32 10.21 23.93
CA GLY A 415 9.23 9.41 23.11
C GLY A 415 8.54 8.82 21.88
N LEU A 416 8.81 7.56 21.58
CA LEU A 416 8.22 6.86 20.41
C LEU A 416 6.69 6.78 20.44
N VAL A 417 6.06 6.81 21.63
CA VAL A 417 4.59 6.77 21.78
C VAL A 417 3.92 8.03 21.17
N SER A 418 4.68 9.12 21.01
CA SER A 418 4.19 10.34 20.33
C SER A 418 3.72 10.09 18.89
N ILE A 419 4.35 9.13 18.19
CA ILE A 419 4.04 8.79 16.79
C ILE A 419 2.63 8.20 16.67
N PRO A 420 2.27 7.09 17.35
CA PRO A 420 0.92 6.54 17.27
C PRO A 420 -0.16 7.47 17.84
N ILE A 421 0.13 8.24 18.89
CA ILE A 421 -0.83 9.22 19.43
C ILE A 421 -1.06 10.34 18.41
N GLY A 422 0.01 10.90 17.84
CA GLY A 422 -0.10 11.91 16.81
C GLY A 422 -0.84 11.41 15.57
N TYR A 423 -0.62 10.15 15.18
CA TYR A 423 -1.37 9.50 14.11
C TYR A 423 -2.85 9.41 14.43
N ALA A 424 -3.23 8.93 15.62
CA ALA A 424 -4.62 8.86 16.05
C ALA A 424 -5.30 10.24 16.03
N LEU A 425 -4.64 11.30 16.54
CA LEU A 425 -5.16 12.66 16.53
C LEU A 425 -5.38 13.18 15.10
N GLY A 426 -4.43 12.92 14.20
CA GLY A 426 -4.56 13.30 12.79
C GLY A 426 -5.71 12.56 12.08
N MET A 427 -5.90 11.27 12.35
CA MET A 427 -7.02 10.50 11.80
C MET A 427 -8.36 11.00 12.35
N ILE A 428 -8.47 11.33 13.64
CA ILE A 428 -9.68 11.93 14.22
C ILE A 428 -10.03 13.26 13.50
N VAL A 429 -9.06 14.15 13.31
CA VAL A 429 -9.31 15.43 12.61
C VAL A 429 -9.72 15.19 11.16
N LYS A 430 -9.05 14.27 10.46
CA LYS A 430 -9.42 13.88 9.09
C LYS A 430 -10.85 13.36 9.05
N ASP A 431 -11.24 12.45 9.94
CA ASP A 431 -12.58 11.87 9.98
C ASP A 431 -13.65 12.88 10.28
N VAL A 432 -13.42 13.79 11.23
CA VAL A 432 -14.35 14.87 11.54
C VAL A 432 -14.57 15.76 10.31
N LEU A 433 -13.51 16.15 9.61
CA LEU A 433 -13.62 16.97 8.39
C LEU A 433 -14.35 16.22 7.28
N LEU A 434 -14.00 14.94 7.04
CA LEU A 434 -14.68 14.09 6.06
C LEU A 434 -16.16 13.96 6.38
N ALA A 435 -16.53 13.71 7.64
CA ALA A 435 -17.92 13.62 8.08
C ALA A 435 -18.69 14.92 7.87
N VAL A 436 -18.11 16.07 8.25
CA VAL A 436 -18.72 17.38 8.05
C VAL A 436 -18.96 17.67 6.57
N PHE A 437 -17.96 17.41 5.70
CA PHE A 437 -18.10 17.62 4.27
C PHE A 437 -19.14 16.67 3.66
N LEU A 438 -19.14 15.42 4.10
CA LEU A 438 -20.06 14.41 3.61
C LEU A 438 -21.51 14.69 4.02
N VAL A 439 -21.77 15.12 5.27
CA VAL A 439 -23.11 15.53 5.71
C VAL A 439 -23.67 16.65 4.84
N ARG A 440 -22.85 17.66 4.53
CA ARG A 440 -23.24 18.77 3.64
C ARG A 440 -23.57 18.27 2.23
N ARG A 441 -22.77 17.35 1.70
CA ARG A 441 -23.00 16.76 0.38
C ARG A 441 -24.25 15.89 0.32
N VAL A 442 -24.47 15.04 1.32
CA VAL A 442 -25.67 14.19 1.43
C VAL A 442 -26.93 15.05 1.54
N GLN A 443 -26.89 16.18 2.25
CA GLN A 443 -28.00 17.12 2.32
C GLN A 443 -28.33 17.78 0.98
N ALA A 444 -27.39 17.86 0.08
CA ALA A 444 -27.56 18.42 -1.27
C ALA A 444 -28.06 17.42 -2.31
N ILE A 445 -28.06 16.10 -2.00
CA ILE A 445 -28.60 15.06 -2.89
C ILE A 445 -30.09 15.34 -3.13
N GLY A 446 -30.52 15.33 -4.37
CA GLY A 446 -31.91 15.60 -4.79
C GLY A 446 -32.30 17.10 -4.81
N ARG A 447 -31.40 18.02 -4.40
CA ARG A 447 -31.65 19.47 -4.46
C ARG A 447 -30.99 20.14 -5.66
N ALA A 448 -29.97 19.55 -6.23
CA ALA A 448 -29.28 20.02 -7.43
C ALA A 448 -29.72 19.21 -8.63
N THR A 449 -29.90 19.85 -9.81
CA THR A 449 -30.07 19.16 -11.09
C THR A 449 -28.88 18.21 -11.28
N PRO A 450 -29.11 16.93 -11.64
CA PRO A 450 -28.01 16.01 -11.86
C PRO A 450 -27.05 16.60 -12.90
N PRO A 451 -25.73 16.45 -12.75
CA PRO A 451 -24.80 16.84 -13.81
C PRO A 451 -25.15 16.07 -15.10
N PRO A 452 -24.98 16.70 -16.27
CA PRO A 452 -25.32 16.05 -17.53
C PRO A 452 -24.57 14.71 -17.60
N SER A 453 -25.31 13.65 -17.89
CA SER A 453 -24.77 12.30 -18.02
C SER A 453 -23.64 12.29 -19.06
N LEU A 454 -22.42 11.88 -18.64
CA LEU A 454 -21.28 11.66 -19.53
C LEU A 454 -21.50 10.49 -20.53
N VAL A 455 -22.72 9.98 -20.63
CA VAL A 455 -23.13 8.85 -21.49
C VAL A 455 -23.99 9.31 -22.69
N ALA A 456 -23.91 10.54 -23.09
CA ALA A 456 -24.61 10.98 -24.30
C ALA A 456 -23.65 11.64 -25.29
N THR A 457 -22.68 10.86 -25.79
CA THR A 457 -22.15 10.99 -27.14
C THR A 457 -21.62 9.61 -27.56
N THR A 458 -22.49 8.93 -28.31
CA THR A 458 -22.22 7.75 -29.13
C THR A 458 -21.06 7.94 -30.09
#